data_ef7e37b1c515e677be00a5613d03eb72
#
_entry.id   ef7e37b1c515e677be00a5613d03eb72
#
_cell.length_a   1.000
_cell.length_b   1.000
_cell.length_c   1.000
_cell.angle_alpha   90.00
_cell.angle_beta   90.00
_cell.angle_gamma   90.00
#
_symmetry.space_group_name_H-M   'P 1'
#
loop_
_entity.id
_entity.type
_entity.pdbx_description
1 polymer ?
#
loop_
_entity_poly.entity_id
_entity_poly.type
_entity_poly.pdbx_seq_one_letter_code
_entity_poly.pdbx_strand_id
1 'polypeptide(L)'
;MKKNYTIKDLLVLLLGKVWYIVAASIVCAILALFVSKFVMSKQYQSHVSMYVKSADNQSTGQDKTNVDLQDINASKSLVQTYIVILTDDPVMNEVSDKLLEMYTPEQLAPYFTVTSGRVSNDGLRNAYSMTAVNQTEVLQITATTTNAKLSSDLCNIMADVAPSFLIRVIGAGSVEKIGDAEVYNTPVSPNTTKNVALGFVGGLMVAVLVILVIDFFDNTVKNSDELGDIYQKPIVGEIMNIGGKTSKKDEGSSADRKKQLLFNNKDIPFNIVENYKTMRTNLM
;
A
#
# COMPACT_ATOMS: atom_id res chain seq x y z
N MET A 1 31.37 -4.42 -19.17
CA MET A 1 31.28 -5.80 -19.65
C MET A 1 29.82 -6.25 -19.57
N LYS A 2 29.22 -6.81 -20.63
CA LYS A 2 27.82 -7.28 -20.60
C LYS A 2 27.82 -8.71 -20.08
N LYS A 3 27.41 -8.89 -18.83
CA LYS A 3 27.11 -10.19 -18.26
C LYS A 3 25.80 -10.67 -18.89
N ASN A 4 25.81 -11.77 -19.63
CA ASN A 4 24.58 -12.36 -20.18
C ASN A 4 23.84 -13.07 -19.06
N TYR A 5 22.87 -12.39 -18.42
CA TYR A 5 22.03 -13.00 -17.40
C TYR A 5 21.00 -13.92 -18.05
N THR A 6 21.07 -15.19 -17.74
CA THR A 6 20.00 -16.13 -18.04
C THR A 6 18.93 -16.04 -16.93
N ILE A 7 17.65 -16.23 -17.26
CA ILE A 7 16.56 -16.25 -16.26
C ILE A 7 16.86 -17.27 -15.13
N LYS A 8 17.52 -18.37 -15.47
CA LYS A 8 17.95 -19.39 -14.50
C LYS A 8 18.96 -18.82 -13.49
N ASP A 9 19.91 -18.01 -13.92
CA ASP A 9 20.95 -17.43 -13.06
C ASP A 9 20.32 -16.43 -12.07
N LEU A 10 19.35 -15.63 -12.52
CA LEU A 10 18.58 -14.75 -11.65
C LEU A 10 17.78 -15.52 -10.59
N LEU A 11 17.14 -16.63 -10.98
CA LEU A 11 16.41 -17.47 -10.02
C LEU A 11 17.34 -18.09 -8.98
N VAL A 12 18.49 -18.64 -9.39
CA VAL A 12 19.48 -19.23 -8.49
C VAL A 12 20.03 -18.18 -7.52
N LEU A 13 20.31 -16.97 -8.02
CA LEU A 13 20.77 -15.85 -7.21
C LEU A 13 19.73 -15.44 -6.14
N LEU A 14 18.46 -15.31 -6.54
CA LEU A 14 17.37 -14.95 -5.62
C LEU A 14 17.13 -16.05 -4.59
N LEU A 15 17.14 -17.33 -4.99
CA LEU A 15 17.00 -18.46 -4.09
C LEU A 15 18.17 -18.56 -3.08
N GLY A 16 19.40 -18.28 -3.52
CA GLY A 16 20.56 -18.23 -2.63
C GLY A 16 20.52 -17.11 -1.59
N LYS A 17 19.78 -16.04 -1.88
CA LYS A 17 19.63 -14.87 -1.00
C LYS A 17 18.23 -14.71 -0.39
N VAL A 18 17.38 -15.75 -0.48
CA VAL A 18 15.98 -15.70 -0.01
C VAL A 18 15.86 -15.30 1.46
N TRP A 19 16.82 -15.71 2.30
CA TRP A 19 16.82 -15.35 3.72
C TRP A 19 16.94 -13.84 3.93
N TYR A 20 17.79 -13.17 3.14
CA TYR A 20 17.93 -11.71 3.19
C TYR A 20 16.68 -11.00 2.69
N ILE A 21 16.03 -11.53 1.64
CA ILE A 21 14.78 -11.00 1.10
C ILE A 21 13.68 -11.05 2.15
N VAL A 22 13.51 -12.21 2.80
CA VAL A 22 12.51 -12.41 3.85
C VAL A 22 12.80 -11.52 5.06
N ALA A 23 14.06 -11.45 5.51
CA ALA A 23 14.43 -10.59 6.63
C ALA A 23 14.13 -9.10 6.33
N ALA A 24 14.50 -8.60 5.15
CA ALA A 24 14.22 -7.24 4.73
C ALA A 24 12.70 -6.96 4.65
N SER A 25 11.92 -7.90 4.10
CA SER A 25 10.46 -7.78 4.02
C SER A 25 9.81 -7.72 5.40
N ILE A 26 10.31 -8.50 6.37
CA ILE A 26 9.83 -8.45 7.76
C ILE A 26 10.16 -7.10 8.40
N VAL A 27 11.35 -6.55 8.18
CA VAL A 27 11.72 -5.21 8.68
C VAL A 27 10.79 -4.16 8.10
N CYS A 28 10.51 -4.18 6.79
CA CYS A 28 9.58 -3.25 6.16
C CYS A 28 8.14 -3.39 6.71
N ALA A 29 7.69 -4.62 6.98
CA ALA A 29 6.39 -4.88 7.59
C ALA A 29 6.30 -4.30 9.01
N ILE A 30 7.36 -4.43 9.81
CA ILE A 30 7.43 -3.84 11.16
C ILE A 30 7.44 -2.32 11.08
N LEU A 31 8.17 -1.72 10.15
CA LEU A 31 8.17 -0.27 9.92
C LEU A 31 6.78 0.22 9.50
N ALA A 32 6.10 -0.50 8.59
CA ALA A 32 4.74 -0.17 8.17
C ALA A 32 3.74 -0.27 9.33
N LEU A 33 3.90 -1.27 10.21
CA LEU A 33 3.11 -1.39 11.44
C LEU A 33 3.35 -0.20 12.38
N PHE A 34 4.60 0.18 12.56
CA PHE A 34 4.97 1.32 13.41
C PHE A 34 4.34 2.62 12.88
N VAL A 35 4.50 2.91 11.59
CA VAL A 35 3.90 4.08 10.94
C VAL A 35 2.38 4.06 11.05
N SER A 36 1.75 2.91 10.76
CA SER A 36 0.29 2.77 10.82
C SER A 36 -0.28 2.99 12.23
N LYS A 37 0.46 2.62 13.28
CA LYS A 37 -0.05 2.68 14.66
C LYS A 37 0.28 4.00 15.35
N PHE A 38 1.44 4.62 15.05
CA PHE A 38 1.96 5.77 15.78
C PHE A 38 1.93 7.09 15.01
N VAL A 39 1.97 7.02 13.67
CA VAL A 39 2.01 8.22 12.81
C VAL A 39 0.63 8.56 12.25
N MET A 40 -0.17 7.53 11.88
CA MET A 40 -1.47 7.75 11.27
C MET A 40 -2.53 8.01 12.34
N SER A 41 -3.29 9.11 12.20
CA SER A 41 -4.43 9.41 13.06
C SER A 41 -5.58 8.44 12.84
N LYS A 42 -6.23 8.05 13.94
CA LYS A 42 -7.43 7.21 13.88
C LYS A 42 -8.58 8.00 13.26
N GLN A 43 -9.29 7.37 12.34
CA GLN A 43 -10.49 7.93 11.73
C GLN A 43 -11.71 7.10 12.12
N TYR A 44 -12.78 7.80 12.45
CA TYR A 44 -14.07 7.25 12.80
C TYR A 44 -15.06 7.61 11.72
N GLN A 45 -15.96 6.69 11.44
CA GLN A 45 -16.94 6.84 10.39
C GLN A 45 -18.33 6.61 10.96
N SER A 46 -19.27 7.48 10.61
CA SER A 46 -20.68 7.30 10.86
C SER A 46 -21.45 7.40 9.55
N HIS A 47 -22.64 6.88 9.50
CA HIS A 47 -23.49 6.93 8.31
C HIS A 47 -24.95 7.11 8.67
N VAL A 48 -25.70 7.73 7.78
CA VAL A 48 -27.15 7.86 7.81
C VAL A 48 -27.70 7.58 6.41
N SER A 49 -28.82 6.94 6.33
CA SER A 49 -29.50 6.67 5.07
C SER A 49 -30.73 7.57 4.92
N MET A 50 -30.98 8.03 3.69
CA MET A 50 -32.14 8.84 3.33
C MET A 50 -32.84 8.20 2.14
N TYR A 51 -34.16 8.12 2.22
CA TYR A 51 -35.00 7.70 1.12
C TYR A 51 -35.52 8.91 0.37
N VAL A 52 -35.30 8.96 -0.93
CA VAL A 52 -35.77 10.07 -1.79
C VAL A 52 -36.84 9.55 -2.72
N LYS A 53 -38.06 10.04 -2.53
CA LYS A 53 -39.20 9.70 -3.37
C LYS A 53 -39.38 10.72 -4.48
N SER A 54 -39.42 10.28 -5.72
CA SER A 54 -39.66 11.13 -6.88
C SER A 54 -41.09 11.67 -6.88
N ALA A 55 -41.30 12.91 -7.31
CA ALA A 55 -42.65 13.53 -7.39
C ALA A 55 -43.57 12.81 -8.39
N ASP A 56 -43.00 12.19 -9.41
CA ASP A 56 -43.75 11.49 -10.47
C ASP A 56 -44.47 10.19 -9.97
N ASN A 57 -44.11 9.67 -8.80
CA ASN A 57 -44.77 8.52 -8.22
C ASN A 57 -46.09 8.84 -7.47
N GLN A 58 -46.53 10.10 -7.46
CA GLN A 58 -47.80 10.52 -6.82
C GLN A 58 -49.01 10.48 -7.78
N SER A 59 -48.83 10.42 -9.07
CA SER A 59 -49.93 10.41 -10.02
C SER A 59 -50.13 9.02 -10.65
N THR A 60 -51.31 8.49 -10.35
CA THR A 60 -52.01 7.35 -10.91
C THR A 60 -51.82 6.01 -10.21
N GLY A 61 -52.88 5.60 -9.52
CA GLY A 61 -53.12 4.26 -9.07
C GLY A 61 -53.38 3.33 -10.24
N GLN A 62 -52.31 2.92 -10.93
CA GLN A 62 -52.37 1.80 -11.87
C GLN A 62 -51.33 0.76 -11.48
N ASP A 63 -51.75 -0.51 -11.52
CA ASP A 63 -51.01 -1.72 -11.19
C ASP A 63 -49.54 -1.69 -11.70
N LYS A 64 -48.59 -1.53 -10.74
CA LYS A 64 -47.16 -1.65 -11.02
C LYS A 64 -46.72 -3.11 -10.87
N THR A 65 -46.97 -3.93 -11.90
CA THR A 65 -46.42 -5.29 -11.96
C THR A 65 -45.15 -5.40 -12.81
N ASN A 66 -44.73 -4.31 -13.48
CA ASN A 66 -43.49 -4.33 -14.29
C ASN A 66 -42.61 -3.15 -13.85
N VAL A 67 -41.56 -3.45 -13.08
CA VAL A 67 -40.45 -2.53 -12.83
C VAL A 67 -39.64 -2.47 -14.14
N ASP A 68 -39.81 -1.38 -14.90
CA ASP A 68 -39.11 -1.22 -16.17
C ASP A 68 -37.62 -0.89 -15.89
N LEU A 69 -36.71 -1.47 -16.68
CA LEU A 69 -35.27 -1.18 -16.60
C LEU A 69 -34.95 0.30 -16.81
N GLN A 70 -35.86 1.05 -17.44
CA GLN A 70 -35.76 2.49 -17.63
C GLN A 70 -35.94 3.24 -16.31
N ASP A 71 -36.82 2.80 -15.41
CA ASP A 71 -37.06 3.40 -14.10
C ASP A 71 -35.84 3.26 -13.19
N ILE A 72 -35.17 2.12 -13.25
CA ILE A 72 -33.93 1.87 -12.49
C ILE A 72 -32.78 2.78 -12.95
N ASN A 73 -32.63 3.00 -14.25
CA ASN A 73 -31.60 3.89 -14.79
C ASN A 73 -31.91 5.37 -14.50
N ALA A 74 -33.18 5.75 -14.53
CA ALA A 74 -33.62 7.09 -14.14
C ALA A 74 -33.34 7.36 -12.66
N SER A 75 -33.66 6.42 -11.77
CA SER A 75 -33.38 6.53 -10.33
C SER A 75 -31.89 6.66 -10.03
N LYS A 76 -31.02 5.93 -10.74
CA LYS A 76 -29.55 6.10 -10.64
C LYS A 76 -29.09 7.51 -11.02
N SER A 77 -29.61 8.03 -12.11
CA SER A 77 -29.25 9.37 -12.58
C SER A 77 -29.68 10.44 -11.58
N LEU A 78 -30.85 10.27 -10.96
CA LEU A 78 -31.35 11.17 -9.92
C LEU A 78 -30.46 11.18 -8.68
N VAL A 79 -30.03 10.01 -8.17
CA VAL A 79 -29.15 9.95 -6.99
C VAL A 79 -27.80 10.62 -7.25
N GLN A 80 -27.23 10.49 -8.43
CA GLN A 80 -26.02 11.22 -8.79
C GLN A 80 -26.24 12.75 -8.77
N THR A 81 -27.38 13.20 -9.26
CA THR A 81 -27.76 14.61 -9.21
C THR A 81 -27.91 15.08 -7.76
N TYR A 82 -28.48 14.26 -6.87
CA TYR A 82 -28.60 14.57 -5.44
C TYR A 82 -27.24 14.73 -4.78
N ILE A 83 -26.30 13.83 -5.07
CA ILE A 83 -24.93 13.92 -4.55
C ILE A 83 -24.26 15.23 -4.97
N VAL A 84 -24.39 15.62 -6.24
CA VAL A 84 -23.83 16.88 -6.74
C VAL A 84 -24.40 18.07 -6.00
N ILE A 85 -25.72 18.13 -5.83
CA ILE A 85 -26.38 19.24 -5.12
C ILE A 85 -25.98 19.31 -3.66
N LEU A 86 -25.93 18.15 -2.99
CA LEU A 86 -25.59 18.07 -1.57
C LEU A 86 -24.11 18.38 -1.29
N THR A 87 -23.25 18.28 -2.30
CA THR A 87 -21.83 18.65 -2.19
C THR A 87 -21.53 20.09 -2.61
N ASP A 88 -22.54 20.84 -3.03
CA ASP A 88 -22.38 22.23 -3.47
C ASP A 88 -22.23 23.23 -2.30
N ASP A 89 -21.62 24.37 -2.56
CA ASP A 89 -21.28 25.39 -1.56
C ASP A 89 -22.47 25.85 -0.69
N PRO A 90 -23.68 26.11 -1.23
CA PRO A 90 -24.80 26.51 -0.42
C PRO A 90 -25.18 25.52 0.67
N VAL A 91 -25.07 24.20 0.38
CA VAL A 91 -25.35 23.14 1.36
C VAL A 91 -24.25 23.09 2.39
N MET A 92 -22.98 23.15 1.97
CA MET A 92 -21.84 23.14 2.87
C MET A 92 -21.83 24.35 3.81
N ASN A 93 -22.27 25.51 3.33
CA ASN A 93 -22.44 26.72 4.16
C ASN A 93 -23.49 26.50 5.26
N GLU A 94 -24.66 25.94 4.92
CA GLU A 94 -25.72 25.63 5.87
C GLU A 94 -25.27 24.59 6.90
N VAL A 95 -24.54 23.55 6.46
CA VAL A 95 -23.94 22.55 7.35
C VAL A 95 -22.92 23.21 8.27
N SER A 96 -22.07 24.11 7.76
CA SER A 96 -21.10 24.86 8.56
C SER A 96 -21.80 25.71 9.63
N ASP A 97 -22.87 26.42 9.26
CA ASP A 97 -23.61 27.28 10.17
C ASP A 97 -24.24 26.42 11.31
N LYS A 98 -24.92 25.33 10.98
CA LYS A 98 -25.47 24.39 12.01
C LYS A 98 -24.39 23.72 12.87
N LEU A 99 -23.24 23.41 12.30
CA LEU A 99 -22.13 22.83 13.05
C LEU A 99 -21.59 23.84 14.08
N LEU A 100 -21.56 25.13 13.74
CA LEU A 100 -21.13 26.21 14.63
C LEU A 100 -22.15 26.57 15.72
N GLU A 101 -23.43 26.16 15.58
CA GLU A 101 -24.42 26.20 16.66
C GLU A 101 -24.12 25.15 17.75
N MET A 102 -23.54 24.02 17.38
CA MET A 102 -23.24 22.91 18.29
C MET A 102 -21.82 22.94 18.85
N TYR A 103 -20.86 23.49 18.10
CA TYR A 103 -19.44 23.47 18.42
C TYR A 103 -18.81 24.85 18.28
N THR A 104 -17.90 25.21 19.18
CA THR A 104 -17.14 26.45 19.05
C THR A 104 -16.04 26.31 17.98
N PRO A 105 -15.61 27.41 17.33
CA PRO A 105 -14.53 27.38 16.36
C PRO A 105 -13.23 26.73 16.88
N GLU A 106 -12.90 26.93 18.17
CA GLU A 106 -11.73 26.33 18.81
C GLU A 106 -11.84 24.81 18.91
N GLN A 107 -13.05 24.28 19.12
CA GLN A 107 -13.30 22.83 19.18
C GLN A 107 -13.20 22.18 17.80
N LEU A 108 -13.49 22.93 16.75
CA LEU A 108 -13.42 22.45 15.36
C LEU A 108 -12.04 22.60 14.72
N ALA A 109 -11.21 23.54 15.21
CA ALA A 109 -9.88 23.82 14.68
C ALA A 109 -8.96 22.59 14.55
N PRO A 110 -8.98 21.57 15.44
CA PRO A 110 -8.20 20.36 15.28
C PRO A 110 -8.65 19.45 14.10
N TYR A 111 -9.87 19.62 13.61
CA TYR A 111 -10.51 18.76 12.61
C TYR A 111 -10.66 19.44 11.27
N PHE A 112 -10.93 20.74 11.27
CA PHE A 112 -11.22 21.53 10.07
C PHE A 112 -10.49 22.87 10.10
N THR A 113 -10.17 23.37 8.92
CA THR A 113 -9.73 24.76 8.77
C THR A 113 -10.92 25.68 8.98
N VAL A 114 -10.86 26.55 10.01
CA VAL A 114 -11.88 27.56 10.27
C VAL A 114 -11.34 28.92 9.84
N THR A 115 -12.02 29.58 8.89
CA THR A 115 -11.64 30.88 8.36
C THR A 115 -12.80 31.85 8.47
N SER A 116 -12.56 33.02 9.04
CA SER A 116 -13.60 34.05 9.20
C SER A 116 -14.85 33.57 9.94
N GLY A 117 -14.71 32.68 10.90
CA GLY A 117 -15.81 32.16 11.70
C GLY A 117 -16.66 31.08 11.00
N ARG A 118 -16.21 30.53 9.86
CA ARG A 118 -16.84 29.41 9.16
C ARG A 118 -15.88 28.27 8.94
N VAL A 119 -16.42 27.05 8.91
CA VAL A 119 -15.67 25.86 8.53
C VAL A 119 -15.48 25.85 7.02
N SER A 120 -14.27 25.50 6.56
CA SER A 120 -13.96 25.42 5.15
C SER A 120 -14.86 24.41 4.44
N ASN A 121 -15.51 24.82 3.34
CA ASN A 121 -16.34 23.95 2.51
C ASN A 121 -15.57 22.75 1.96
N ASP A 122 -14.30 22.93 1.59
CA ASP A 122 -13.45 21.84 1.11
C ASP A 122 -13.15 20.84 2.22
N GLY A 123 -12.96 21.31 3.45
CA GLY A 123 -12.81 20.44 4.62
C GLY A 123 -14.06 19.60 4.86
N LEU A 124 -15.24 20.19 4.78
CA LEU A 124 -16.51 19.47 4.91
C LEU A 124 -16.73 18.49 3.77
N ARG A 125 -16.51 18.88 2.51
CA ARG A 125 -16.62 17.97 1.36
C ARG A 125 -15.72 16.74 1.50
N ASN A 126 -14.49 16.92 1.95
CA ASN A 126 -13.55 15.83 2.15
C ASN A 126 -13.95 14.91 3.31
N ALA A 127 -14.71 15.43 4.29
CA ALA A 127 -15.23 14.62 5.38
C ALA A 127 -16.43 13.78 4.96
N TYR A 128 -17.20 14.20 3.95
CA TYR A 128 -18.37 13.47 3.48
C TYR A 128 -18.06 12.53 2.31
N SER A 129 -18.73 11.39 2.32
CA SER A 129 -18.85 10.48 1.18
C SER A 129 -20.30 10.08 1.02
N MET A 130 -20.85 10.28 -0.15
CA MET A 130 -22.25 10.02 -0.44
C MET A 130 -22.35 8.97 -1.54
N THR A 131 -23.16 7.95 -1.35
CA THR A 131 -23.33 6.84 -2.30
C THR A 131 -24.76 6.36 -2.36
N ALA A 132 -25.18 5.91 -3.54
CA ALA A 132 -26.45 5.19 -3.69
C ALA A 132 -26.31 3.76 -3.17
N VAL A 133 -27.24 3.32 -2.34
CA VAL A 133 -27.25 1.95 -1.81
C VAL A 133 -27.83 1.02 -2.87
N ASN A 134 -27.02 0.05 -3.32
CA ASN A 134 -27.46 -1.01 -4.25
C ASN A 134 -28.30 -0.55 -5.46
N GLN A 135 -28.00 0.65 -5.96
CA GLN A 135 -28.71 1.23 -7.11
C GLN A 135 -30.22 1.50 -6.85
N THR A 136 -30.56 1.73 -5.60
CA THR A 136 -31.89 2.13 -5.15
C THR A 136 -32.02 3.64 -5.01
N GLU A 137 -33.21 4.12 -4.68
CA GLU A 137 -33.48 5.53 -4.33
C GLU A 137 -33.00 5.90 -2.90
N VAL A 138 -32.21 5.01 -2.28
CA VAL A 138 -31.64 5.26 -0.95
C VAL A 138 -30.25 5.87 -1.12
N LEU A 139 -30.10 7.10 -0.61
CA LEU A 139 -28.84 7.80 -0.51
C LEU A 139 -28.22 7.52 0.86
N GLN A 140 -27.03 6.96 0.90
CA GLN A 140 -26.23 6.83 2.11
C GLN A 140 -25.24 7.98 2.19
N ILE A 141 -25.32 8.73 3.27
CA ILE A 141 -24.40 9.82 3.63
C ILE A 141 -23.49 9.28 4.71
N THR A 142 -22.21 9.38 4.49
CA THR A 142 -21.17 8.90 5.40
C THR A 142 -20.27 10.07 5.74
N ALA A 143 -19.97 10.29 7.03
CA ALA A 143 -18.98 11.25 7.47
C ALA A 143 -17.81 10.56 8.16
N THR A 144 -16.60 11.02 7.85
CA THR A 144 -15.36 10.47 8.38
C THR A 144 -14.51 11.57 8.99
N THR A 145 -14.25 11.49 10.29
CA THR A 145 -13.40 12.44 11.02
C THR A 145 -12.51 11.70 12.04
N THR A 146 -11.63 12.44 12.70
CA THR A 146 -10.81 11.89 13.79
C THR A 146 -11.55 11.81 15.14
N ASN A 147 -12.84 12.20 15.18
CA ASN A 147 -13.69 12.12 16.38
C ASN A 147 -15.00 11.41 16.05
N ALA A 148 -15.32 10.33 16.77
CA ALA A 148 -16.51 9.50 16.52
C ALA A 148 -17.82 10.28 16.67
N LYS A 149 -17.92 11.14 17.68
CA LYS A 149 -19.12 11.95 17.90
C LYS A 149 -19.31 12.98 16.80
N LEU A 150 -18.23 13.66 16.41
CA LEU A 150 -18.28 14.64 15.32
C LEU A 150 -18.70 14.01 13.97
N SER A 151 -18.27 12.77 13.69
CA SER A 151 -18.70 12.04 12.49
C SER A 151 -20.21 11.76 12.51
N SER A 152 -20.76 11.38 13.65
CA SER A 152 -22.22 11.16 13.81
C SER A 152 -23.00 12.47 13.68
N ASP A 153 -22.55 13.53 14.35
CA ASP A 153 -23.21 14.83 14.32
C ASP A 153 -23.20 15.42 12.90
N LEU A 154 -22.11 15.30 12.16
CA LEU A 154 -22.04 15.71 10.75
C LEU A 154 -23.07 14.95 9.89
N CYS A 155 -23.19 13.64 10.04
CA CYS A 155 -24.20 12.86 9.32
C CYS A 155 -25.62 13.33 9.65
N ASN A 156 -25.91 13.58 10.92
CA ASN A 156 -27.23 14.06 11.34
C ASN A 156 -27.53 15.46 10.82
N ILE A 157 -26.57 16.41 10.90
CA ILE A 157 -26.72 17.76 10.36
C ILE A 157 -27.00 17.70 8.85
N MET A 158 -26.24 16.90 8.10
CA MET A 158 -26.48 16.76 6.65
C MET A 158 -27.87 16.17 6.36
N ALA A 159 -28.28 15.16 7.14
CA ALA A 159 -29.59 14.54 6.98
C ALA A 159 -30.76 15.50 7.31
N ASP A 160 -30.55 16.48 8.17
CA ASP A 160 -31.53 17.53 8.48
C ASP A 160 -31.53 18.67 7.45
N VAL A 161 -30.38 18.97 6.83
CA VAL A 161 -30.23 20.04 5.81
C VAL A 161 -30.67 19.52 4.43
N ALA A 162 -30.32 18.32 4.04
CA ALA A 162 -30.51 17.78 2.71
C ALA A 162 -31.96 17.83 2.19
N PRO A 163 -33.00 17.49 2.98
CA PRO A 163 -34.38 17.53 2.48
C PRO A 163 -34.81 18.88 1.93
N SER A 164 -34.46 19.96 2.61
CA SER A 164 -34.83 21.32 2.22
C SER A 164 -34.26 21.73 0.86
N PHE A 165 -33.00 21.30 0.59
CA PHE A 165 -32.34 21.59 -0.69
C PHE A 165 -32.83 20.67 -1.80
N LEU A 166 -33.01 19.40 -1.56
CA LEU A 166 -33.46 18.45 -2.57
C LEU A 166 -34.89 18.74 -3.02
N ILE A 167 -35.80 19.08 -2.09
CA ILE A 167 -37.18 19.47 -2.42
C ILE A 167 -37.21 20.80 -3.21
N ARG A 168 -36.44 21.80 -2.76
CA ARG A 168 -36.41 23.11 -3.36
C ARG A 168 -35.80 23.15 -4.76
N VAL A 169 -34.70 22.40 -4.99
CA VAL A 169 -33.89 22.49 -6.22
C VAL A 169 -34.39 21.54 -7.29
N ILE A 170 -34.76 20.31 -6.90
CA ILE A 170 -35.12 19.25 -7.84
C ILE A 170 -36.64 19.05 -7.92
N GLY A 171 -37.39 19.56 -6.95
CA GLY A 171 -38.81 19.24 -6.82
C GLY A 171 -39.06 17.80 -6.39
N ALA A 172 -38.14 17.23 -5.58
CA ALA A 172 -38.33 15.91 -5.00
C ALA A 172 -39.66 15.83 -4.27
N GLY A 173 -40.40 14.73 -4.43
CA GLY A 173 -41.73 14.59 -3.82
C GLY A 173 -41.67 14.50 -2.31
N SER A 174 -40.72 13.75 -1.77
CA SER A 174 -40.40 13.72 -0.35
C SER A 174 -38.99 13.17 -0.16
N VAL A 175 -38.34 13.60 0.92
CA VAL A 175 -37.03 13.10 1.35
C VAL A 175 -37.14 12.75 2.82
N GLU A 176 -36.97 11.48 3.15
CA GLU A 176 -37.18 10.98 4.51
C GLU A 176 -35.85 10.39 5.04
N LYS A 177 -35.49 10.80 6.26
CA LYS A 177 -34.36 10.25 7.00
C LYS A 177 -34.71 8.88 7.54
N ILE A 178 -33.88 7.90 7.29
CA ILE A 178 -34.02 6.54 7.82
C ILE A 178 -33.18 6.39 9.10
N GLY A 179 -33.71 6.84 10.21
CA GLY A 179 -33.02 6.81 11.50
C GLY A 179 -31.94 7.87 11.67
N ASP A 180 -31.34 7.91 12.84
CA ASP A 180 -30.22 8.79 13.17
C ASP A 180 -28.89 8.08 12.98
N ALA A 181 -27.84 8.85 12.69
CA ALA A 181 -26.49 8.33 12.61
C ALA A 181 -25.98 7.97 14.01
N GLU A 182 -25.48 6.73 14.15
CA GLU A 182 -24.94 6.24 15.42
C GLU A 182 -23.47 6.63 15.59
N VAL A 183 -23.04 6.73 16.86
CA VAL A 183 -21.63 6.98 17.21
C VAL A 183 -20.86 5.66 17.24
N TYR A 184 -20.04 5.41 16.23
CA TYR A 184 -19.17 4.24 16.18
C TYR A 184 -17.80 4.55 16.78
N ASN A 185 -17.48 3.97 17.94
CA ASN A 185 -16.21 4.18 18.64
C ASN A 185 -15.07 3.29 18.09
N THR A 186 -15.35 2.43 17.11
CA THR A 186 -14.33 1.61 16.43
C THR A 186 -13.75 2.37 15.26
N PRO A 187 -12.42 2.63 15.23
CA PRO A 187 -11.81 3.34 14.11
C PRO A 187 -11.82 2.49 12.83
N VAL A 188 -12.19 3.08 11.71
CA VAL A 188 -12.17 2.44 10.38
C VAL A 188 -10.82 2.55 9.69
N SER A 189 -10.00 3.51 10.09
CA SER A 189 -8.65 3.76 9.58
C SER A 189 -7.72 4.14 10.75
N PRO A 190 -6.42 3.78 10.67
CA PRO A 190 -5.75 3.00 9.65
C PRO A 190 -6.05 1.50 9.75
N ASN A 191 -6.20 0.84 8.59
CA ASN A 191 -6.27 -0.61 8.57
C ASN A 191 -4.86 -1.20 8.68
N THR A 192 -4.42 -1.48 9.90
CA THR A 192 -3.07 -1.98 10.20
C THR A 192 -2.73 -3.24 9.44
N THR A 193 -3.68 -4.17 9.28
CA THR A 193 -3.47 -5.42 8.55
C THR A 193 -3.16 -5.18 7.08
N LYS A 194 -3.93 -4.31 6.41
CA LYS A 194 -3.68 -3.93 5.01
C LYS A 194 -2.34 -3.22 4.86
N ASN A 195 -2.02 -2.28 5.76
CA ASN A 195 -0.78 -1.50 5.70
C ASN A 195 0.45 -2.38 5.93
N VAL A 196 0.39 -3.33 6.86
CA VAL A 196 1.48 -4.30 7.11
C VAL A 196 1.65 -5.24 5.92
N ALA A 197 0.56 -5.77 5.34
CA ALA A 197 0.63 -6.60 4.15
C ALA A 197 1.25 -5.85 2.96
N LEU A 198 0.84 -4.59 2.75
CA LEU A 198 1.42 -3.73 1.71
C LEU A 198 2.90 -3.44 1.96
N GLY A 199 3.27 -3.17 3.21
CA GLY A 199 4.66 -2.97 3.63
C GLY A 199 5.52 -4.21 3.41
N PHE A 200 4.98 -5.41 3.69
CA PHE A 200 5.66 -6.68 3.43
C PHE A 200 5.92 -6.90 1.93
N VAL A 201 4.89 -6.75 1.09
CA VAL A 201 5.01 -6.91 -0.37
C VAL A 201 5.94 -5.85 -0.96
N GLY A 202 5.80 -4.59 -0.54
CA GLY A 202 6.71 -3.51 -0.95
C GLY A 202 8.15 -3.78 -0.55
N GLY A 203 8.38 -4.26 0.69
CA GLY A 203 9.69 -4.64 1.20
C GLY A 203 10.31 -5.78 0.38
N LEU A 204 9.51 -6.76 -0.04
CA LEU A 204 9.94 -7.85 -0.90
C LEU A 204 10.43 -7.32 -2.27
N MET A 205 9.65 -6.43 -2.90
CA MET A 205 10.04 -5.83 -4.18
C MET A 205 11.33 -5.03 -4.07
N VAL A 206 11.45 -4.19 -3.03
CA VAL A 206 12.66 -3.40 -2.77
C VAL A 206 13.87 -4.29 -2.50
N ALA A 207 13.72 -5.34 -1.70
CA ALA A 207 14.80 -6.29 -1.40
C ALA A 207 15.32 -6.99 -2.66
N VAL A 208 14.41 -7.46 -3.52
CA VAL A 208 14.78 -8.07 -4.80
C VAL A 208 15.53 -7.08 -5.68
N LEU A 209 15.03 -5.84 -5.80
CA LEU A 209 15.67 -4.80 -6.59
C LEU A 209 17.08 -4.50 -6.07
N VAL A 210 17.24 -4.34 -4.76
CA VAL A 210 18.55 -4.07 -4.14
C VAL A 210 19.54 -5.22 -4.40
N ILE A 211 19.09 -6.48 -4.31
CA ILE A 211 19.94 -7.64 -4.60
C ILE A 211 20.39 -7.64 -6.06
N LEU A 212 19.47 -7.34 -6.99
CA LEU A 212 19.82 -7.25 -8.42
C LEU A 212 20.79 -6.11 -8.70
N VAL A 213 20.61 -4.96 -8.06
CA VAL A 213 21.54 -3.83 -8.18
C VAL A 213 22.92 -4.19 -7.65
N ILE A 214 22.99 -4.82 -6.47
CA ILE A 214 24.27 -5.27 -5.90
C ILE A 214 24.96 -6.28 -6.82
N ASP A 215 24.23 -7.26 -7.36
CA ASP A 215 24.82 -8.26 -8.28
C ASP A 215 25.23 -7.64 -9.61
N PHE A 216 24.50 -6.62 -10.10
CA PHE A 216 24.86 -5.88 -11.31
C PHE A 216 26.20 -5.14 -11.18
N PHE A 217 26.49 -4.61 -9.99
CA PHE A 217 27.78 -3.95 -9.70
C PHE A 217 28.86 -4.94 -9.22
N ASP A 218 28.50 -6.20 -8.95
CA ASP A 218 29.46 -7.23 -8.55
C ASP A 218 30.20 -7.77 -9.79
N ASN A 219 31.40 -7.28 -9.99
CA ASN A 219 32.30 -7.71 -11.07
C ASN A 219 33.17 -8.91 -10.69
N THR A 220 32.83 -9.62 -9.61
CA THR A 220 33.59 -10.79 -9.15
C THR A 220 33.32 -11.96 -10.07
N VAL A 221 34.39 -12.57 -10.58
CA VAL A 221 34.31 -13.80 -11.37
C VAL A 221 34.03 -14.96 -10.41
N LYS A 222 32.92 -15.65 -10.58
CA LYS A 222 32.49 -16.75 -9.69
C LYS A 222 32.88 -18.13 -10.19
N ASN A 223 33.00 -18.30 -11.50
CA ASN A 223 33.31 -19.57 -12.15
C ASN A 223 34.39 -19.40 -13.21
N SER A 224 35.21 -20.46 -13.38
CA SER A 224 36.22 -20.53 -14.46
C SER A 224 35.62 -20.43 -15.86
N ASP A 225 34.41 -20.94 -16.08
CA ASP A 225 33.70 -20.89 -17.36
C ASP A 225 33.39 -19.44 -17.79
N GLU A 226 33.05 -18.56 -16.83
CA GLU A 226 32.83 -17.13 -17.10
C GLU A 226 34.07 -16.45 -17.70
N LEU A 227 35.29 -16.87 -17.29
CA LEU A 227 36.53 -16.33 -17.84
C LEU A 227 36.71 -16.75 -19.29
N GLY A 228 36.40 -18.01 -19.63
CA GLY A 228 36.44 -18.54 -20.99
C GLY A 228 35.54 -17.74 -21.94
N ASP A 229 34.33 -17.49 -21.52
CA ASP A 229 33.30 -16.74 -22.27
C ASP A 229 33.66 -15.24 -22.44
N ILE A 230 34.17 -14.60 -21.38
CA ILE A 230 34.53 -13.17 -21.37
C ILE A 230 35.77 -12.89 -22.25
N TYR A 231 36.81 -13.70 -22.13
CA TYR A 231 38.07 -13.46 -22.79
C TYR A 231 38.23 -14.24 -24.09
N GLN A 232 37.31 -15.18 -24.40
CA GLN A 232 37.37 -16.07 -25.58
C GLN A 232 38.75 -16.76 -25.72
N LYS A 233 39.35 -17.09 -24.59
CA LYS A 233 40.63 -17.77 -24.50
C LYS A 233 40.46 -19.09 -23.74
N PRO A 234 41.16 -20.16 -24.16
CA PRO A 234 41.13 -21.42 -23.42
C PRO A 234 41.74 -21.25 -22.03
N ILE A 235 41.07 -21.81 -21.03
CA ILE A 235 41.57 -21.87 -19.64
C ILE A 235 42.68 -22.90 -19.58
N VAL A 236 43.90 -22.48 -19.30
CA VAL A 236 45.07 -23.31 -19.25
C VAL A 236 45.11 -24.21 -18.00
N GLY A 237 44.55 -23.73 -16.90
CA GLY A 237 44.44 -24.49 -15.66
C GLY A 237 43.75 -23.72 -14.57
N GLU A 238 43.16 -24.46 -13.62
CA GLU A 238 42.47 -23.93 -12.43
C GLU A 238 43.18 -24.42 -11.19
N ILE A 239 43.59 -23.50 -10.30
CA ILE A 239 44.32 -23.83 -9.08
C ILE A 239 43.43 -23.48 -7.90
N MET A 240 43.12 -24.48 -7.07
CA MET A 240 42.34 -24.29 -5.84
C MET A 240 43.11 -23.44 -4.83
N ASN A 241 42.42 -22.48 -4.21
CA ASN A 241 42.99 -21.68 -3.13
C ASN A 241 43.20 -22.52 -1.86
N ILE A 242 44.42 -22.74 -1.47
CA ILE A 242 44.84 -23.49 -0.28
C ILE A 242 44.60 -22.69 1.02
N GLY A 243 44.31 -21.40 0.93
CA GLY A 243 44.16 -20.47 2.07
C GLY A 243 42.80 -20.49 2.75
N GLY A 244 42.00 -21.56 2.65
CA GLY A 244 40.67 -21.65 3.26
C GLY A 244 40.70 -22.19 4.69
N LYS A 245 40.32 -21.39 5.66
CA LYS A 245 39.91 -21.74 7.05
C LYS A 245 40.95 -22.49 7.88
N THR A 246 42.06 -21.83 8.19
CA THR A 246 42.72 -22.15 9.43
C THR A 246 41.87 -21.71 10.61
N SER A 247 41.34 -22.70 11.33
CA SER A 247 40.79 -22.55 12.69
C SER A 247 41.73 -21.64 13.49
N LYS A 248 41.18 -20.70 14.25
CA LYS A 248 41.88 -19.70 15.08
C LYS A 248 42.76 -20.25 16.19
N LYS A 249 43.50 -21.33 15.97
CA LYS A 249 44.24 -22.00 17.07
C LYS A 249 45.68 -22.41 16.78
N ASP A 250 46.23 -22.05 15.60
CA ASP A 250 47.65 -22.27 15.35
C ASP A 250 48.35 -20.96 14.98
N GLU A 251 48.90 -20.31 15.98
CA GLU A 251 49.94 -19.28 15.86
C GLU A 251 51.26 -19.90 15.40
N GLY A 252 51.25 -20.53 14.24
CA GLY A 252 52.45 -20.99 13.59
C GLY A 252 53.22 -19.84 12.96
N SER A 253 54.50 -19.77 13.20
CA SER A 253 55.47 -18.82 12.67
C SER A 253 55.32 -18.62 11.15
N SER A 254 55.50 -17.40 10.65
CA SER A 254 55.49 -17.03 9.24
C SER A 254 56.40 -17.91 8.35
N ALA A 255 57.40 -18.55 8.94
CA ALA A 255 58.32 -19.49 8.27
C ALA A 255 57.67 -20.84 7.97
N ASP A 256 56.76 -21.33 8.85
CA ASP A 256 56.04 -22.58 8.65
C ASP A 256 54.96 -22.47 7.58
N ARG A 257 54.32 -21.28 7.42
CA ARG A 257 53.40 -21.03 6.31
C ARG A 257 54.08 -21.01 4.94
N LYS A 258 55.34 -20.53 4.85
CA LYS A 258 56.13 -20.57 3.62
C LYS A 258 56.56 -21.99 3.24
N LYS A 259 56.83 -22.86 4.22
CA LYS A 259 57.15 -24.29 3.96
C LYS A 259 55.96 -25.10 3.44
N GLN A 260 54.76 -24.77 3.83
CA GLN A 260 53.53 -25.41 3.34
C GLN A 260 53.24 -25.10 1.85
N LEU A 261 53.81 -24.04 1.32
CA LEU A 261 53.59 -23.57 -0.07
C LEU A 261 54.62 -24.13 -1.07
N LEU A 262 55.60 -24.89 -0.61
CA LEU A 262 56.60 -25.47 -1.50
C LEU A 262 56.11 -26.79 -2.11
N PHE A 263 56.18 -26.89 -3.44
CA PHE A 263 55.73 -28.02 -4.28
C PHE A 263 56.28 -29.40 -3.85
N ASN A 264 57.32 -29.43 -3.04
CA ASN A 264 58.01 -30.62 -2.59
C ASN A 264 57.55 -31.10 -1.22
N ASN A 265 56.50 -30.50 -0.65
CA ASN A 265 55.97 -30.93 0.65
C ASN A 265 54.95 -32.06 0.42
N LYS A 266 55.15 -33.19 1.15
CA LYS A 266 54.31 -34.39 1.10
C LYS A 266 52.88 -34.16 1.60
N ASP A 267 52.63 -33.01 2.23
CA ASP A 267 51.32 -32.64 2.79
C ASP A 267 50.42 -31.87 1.84
N ILE A 268 50.87 -31.59 0.60
CA ILE A 268 50.04 -30.94 -0.41
C ILE A 268 49.03 -31.94 -0.97
N PRO A 269 47.71 -31.60 -0.99
CA PRO A 269 46.71 -32.45 -1.60
C PRO A 269 47.05 -32.82 -3.05
N PHE A 270 46.93 -34.12 -3.37
CA PHE A 270 47.26 -34.65 -4.70
C PHE A 270 46.65 -33.92 -5.86
N ASN A 271 45.40 -33.48 -5.73
CA ASN A 271 44.66 -32.71 -6.73
C ASN A 271 45.35 -31.39 -7.11
N ILE A 272 46.04 -30.72 -6.19
CA ILE A 272 46.76 -29.48 -6.46
C ILE A 272 48.00 -29.77 -7.30
N VAL A 273 48.76 -30.80 -6.93
CA VAL A 273 49.95 -31.21 -7.70
C VAL A 273 49.56 -31.62 -9.13
N GLU A 274 48.42 -32.31 -9.25
CA GLU A 274 47.91 -32.77 -10.54
C GLU A 274 47.46 -31.58 -11.43
N ASN A 275 46.76 -30.58 -10.85
CA ASN A 275 46.37 -29.38 -11.56
C ASN A 275 47.58 -28.57 -12.11
N TYR A 276 48.66 -28.49 -11.34
CA TYR A 276 49.90 -27.87 -11.82
C TYR A 276 50.57 -28.66 -12.93
N LYS A 277 50.58 -30.02 -12.89
CA LYS A 277 51.09 -30.88 -13.95
C LYS A 277 50.26 -30.70 -15.23
N THR A 278 48.93 -30.69 -15.10
CA THR A 278 48.01 -30.47 -16.23
C THR A 278 48.24 -29.10 -16.87
N MET A 279 48.38 -28.06 -16.03
CA MET A 279 48.71 -26.72 -16.50
C MET A 279 50.02 -26.68 -17.30
N ARG A 280 51.07 -27.37 -16.82
CA ARG A 280 52.35 -27.49 -17.52
C ARG A 280 52.18 -28.19 -18.85
N THR A 281 51.40 -29.27 -18.92
CA THR A 281 51.17 -30.00 -20.17
C THR A 281 50.36 -29.21 -21.17
N ASN A 282 49.41 -28.37 -20.72
CA ASN A 282 48.62 -27.50 -21.60
C ASN A 282 49.39 -26.26 -22.13
N LEU A 283 50.52 -25.93 -21.52
CA LEU A 283 51.40 -24.82 -21.95
C LEU A 283 52.49 -25.25 -22.94
N MET A 284 52.77 -26.57 -23.09
CA MET A 284 53.68 -27.12 -24.06
C MET A 284 53.01 -27.48 -25.37
#